data_a8b8f13c9b22550e28991888b42325ab
#
_entry.id   a8b8f13c9b22550e28991888b42325ab
#
_cell.length_a   1.000
_cell.length_b   1.000
_cell.length_c   1.000
_cell.angle_alpha   90.00
_cell.angle_beta   90.00
_cell.angle_gamma   90.00
#
_symmetry.space_group_name_H-M   'P 1'
#
loop_
_entity.id
_entity.type
_entity.pdbx_description
1 polymer ?
#
loop_
_entity_poly.entity_id
_entity_poly.type
_entity_poly.pdbx_seq_one_letter_code
_entity_poly.pdbx_strand_id
1 'polypeptide(L)'
;MIILLDSGVIGNICNPNASPLRQQLDNWLFGSMAHGAYIVSSSICDFEVRRSIKLTELQGSEITGITNLDNLNNTIDFIPVDLEITRLAADLWALARQKGIPTAANEKLNADLIICATCQSLELRNPGRKVIVATTNVKHLSRFVAAATWQEIVV
;
A
#
# COMPACT_ATOMS: atom_id res chain seq x y z
N MET A 1 2.76 10.39 12.94
CA MET A 1 2.72 9.00 12.41
C MET A 1 2.80 9.05 10.89
N ILE A 2 3.42 8.04 10.25
CA ILE A 2 3.37 7.83 8.78
C ILE A 2 2.57 6.55 8.54
N ILE A 3 1.59 6.61 7.63
CA ILE A 3 0.77 5.45 7.26
C ILE A 3 1.00 5.16 5.77
N LEU A 4 1.56 4.00 5.47
CA LEU A 4 1.78 3.52 4.11
C LEU A 4 0.59 2.66 3.68
N LEU A 5 -0.16 3.07 2.66
CA LEU A 5 -1.29 2.31 2.13
C LEU A 5 -0.80 1.21 1.19
N ASP A 6 -1.26 -0.02 1.44
CA ASP A 6 -1.08 -1.18 0.57
C ASP A 6 -2.07 -1.15 -0.61
N SER A 7 -1.75 -1.86 -1.69
CA SER A 7 -2.57 -1.97 -2.91
C SER A 7 -4.00 -2.44 -2.63
N GLY A 8 -4.21 -3.34 -1.66
CA GLY A 8 -5.54 -3.79 -1.26
C GLY A 8 -6.40 -2.67 -0.66
N VAL A 9 -5.81 -1.78 0.15
CA VAL A 9 -6.50 -0.61 0.71
C VAL A 9 -6.79 0.41 -0.38
N ILE A 10 -5.79 0.70 -1.25
CA ILE A 10 -5.97 1.62 -2.39
C ILE A 10 -7.07 1.11 -3.34
N GLY A 11 -7.08 -0.18 -3.66
CA GLY A 11 -8.11 -0.78 -4.51
C GLY A 11 -9.53 -0.59 -3.95
N ASN A 12 -9.68 -0.69 -2.63
CA ASN A 12 -10.97 -0.42 -1.97
C ASN A 12 -11.36 1.07 -2.01
N ILE A 13 -10.41 1.98 -1.82
CA ILE A 13 -10.63 3.44 -1.94
C ILE A 13 -11.02 3.80 -3.38
N CYS A 14 -10.35 3.22 -4.36
CA CYS A 14 -10.57 3.53 -5.79
C CYS A 14 -11.76 2.79 -6.41
N ASN A 15 -12.42 1.89 -5.66
CA ASN A 15 -13.56 1.14 -6.19
C ASN A 15 -14.66 2.10 -6.66
N PRO A 16 -15.12 2.01 -7.93
CA PRO A 16 -16.15 2.89 -8.45
C PRO A 16 -17.52 2.72 -7.77
N ASN A 17 -17.77 1.54 -7.21
CA ASN A 17 -19.03 1.27 -6.53
C ASN A 17 -19.06 1.97 -5.17
N ALA A 18 -20.04 2.83 -4.97
CA ALA A 18 -20.31 3.41 -3.65
C ALA A 18 -20.74 2.28 -2.69
N SER A 19 -19.89 1.99 -1.70
CA SER A 19 -20.15 0.97 -0.68
C SER A 19 -19.95 1.57 0.72
N PRO A 20 -20.60 1.01 1.75
CA PRO A 20 -20.34 1.40 3.13
C PRO A 20 -18.86 1.29 3.52
N LEU A 21 -18.16 0.29 3.00
CA LEU A 21 -16.72 0.10 3.21
C LEU A 21 -15.92 1.28 2.64
N ARG A 22 -16.20 1.70 1.42
CA ARG A 22 -15.53 2.84 0.81
C ARG A 22 -15.75 4.11 1.61
N GLN A 23 -16.99 4.40 2.02
CA GLN A 23 -17.28 5.58 2.83
C GLN A 23 -16.55 5.56 4.18
N GLN A 24 -16.45 4.40 4.83
CA GLN A 24 -15.68 4.24 6.07
C GLN A 24 -14.18 4.47 5.83
N LEU A 25 -13.63 3.97 4.73
CA LEU A 25 -12.23 4.20 4.35
C LEU A 25 -11.94 5.67 4.05
N ASP A 26 -12.81 6.34 3.31
CA ASP A 26 -12.66 7.77 3.03
C ASP A 26 -12.70 8.59 4.33
N ASN A 27 -13.64 8.30 5.23
CA ASN A 27 -13.73 8.95 6.54
C ASN A 27 -12.47 8.71 7.38
N TRP A 28 -11.97 7.48 7.42
CA TRP A 28 -10.73 7.15 8.12
C TRP A 28 -9.51 7.86 7.51
N LEU A 29 -9.39 7.87 6.18
CA LEU A 29 -8.29 8.51 5.45
C LEU A 29 -8.22 10.00 5.79
N PHE A 30 -9.30 10.72 5.53
CA PHE A 30 -9.37 12.19 5.77
C PHE A 30 -9.31 12.51 7.26
N GLY A 31 -9.93 11.71 8.13
CA GLY A 31 -9.84 11.84 9.59
C GLY A 31 -8.40 11.69 10.08
N SER A 32 -7.67 10.68 9.61
CA SER A 32 -6.27 10.47 9.97
C SER A 32 -5.37 11.62 9.50
N MET A 33 -5.59 12.13 8.29
CA MET A 33 -4.87 13.32 7.79
C MET A 33 -5.16 14.56 8.65
N ALA A 34 -6.42 14.79 9.02
CA ALA A 34 -6.83 15.91 9.89
C ALA A 34 -6.18 15.84 11.29
N HIS A 35 -5.89 14.63 11.80
CA HIS A 35 -5.15 14.43 13.05
C HIS A 35 -3.62 14.41 12.88
N GLY A 36 -3.11 14.79 11.70
CA GLY A 36 -1.69 14.98 11.45
C GLY A 36 -0.92 13.72 11.03
N ALA A 37 -1.60 12.65 10.63
CA ALA A 37 -0.93 11.54 9.96
C ALA A 37 -0.44 11.96 8.58
N TYR A 38 0.79 11.58 8.24
CA TYR A 38 1.28 11.65 6.87
C TYR A 38 0.95 10.32 6.18
N ILE A 39 -0.02 10.39 5.26
CA ILE A 39 -0.47 9.20 4.52
C ILE A 39 0.21 9.18 3.16
N VAL A 40 0.80 8.04 2.84
CA VAL A 40 1.54 7.82 1.59
C VAL A 40 1.21 6.44 1.02
N SER A 41 1.62 6.20 -0.21
CA SER A 41 1.68 4.86 -0.79
C SER A 41 2.99 4.66 -1.55
N SER A 42 3.18 3.48 -2.13
CA SER A 42 4.30 3.18 -3.03
C SER A 42 3.82 3.19 -4.47
N SER A 43 4.66 3.61 -5.41
CA SER A 43 4.34 3.55 -6.84
C SER A 43 4.06 2.13 -7.35
N ILE A 44 4.55 1.09 -6.65
CA ILE A 44 4.17 -0.30 -6.96
C ILE A 44 2.68 -0.56 -6.68
N CYS A 45 2.09 0.10 -5.67
CA CYS A 45 0.66 -0.02 -5.37
C CYS A 45 -0.20 0.64 -6.45
N ASP A 46 0.21 1.80 -6.99
CA ASP A 46 -0.43 2.39 -8.17
C ASP A 46 -0.41 1.41 -9.35
N PHE A 47 0.77 0.84 -9.65
CA PHE A 47 0.91 -0.13 -10.73
C PHE A 47 -0.02 -1.33 -10.56
N GLU A 48 -0.09 -1.93 -9.37
CA GLU A 48 -0.93 -3.10 -9.10
C GLU A 48 -2.42 -2.79 -9.25
N VAL A 49 -2.88 -1.67 -8.70
CA VAL A 49 -4.28 -1.25 -8.79
C VAL A 49 -4.61 -0.84 -10.22
N ARG A 50 -3.75 -0.04 -10.85
CA ARG A 50 -3.95 0.46 -12.22
C ARG A 50 -4.03 -0.68 -13.23
N ARG A 51 -3.13 -1.69 -13.16
CA ARG A 51 -3.17 -2.85 -14.06
C ARG A 51 -4.47 -3.64 -13.93
N SER A 52 -5.00 -3.79 -12.70
CA SER A 52 -6.27 -4.48 -12.46
C SER A 52 -7.45 -3.71 -13.05
N ILE A 53 -7.50 -2.40 -12.87
CA ILE A 53 -8.53 -1.54 -13.44
C ILE A 53 -8.46 -1.58 -14.97
N LYS A 54 -7.26 -1.45 -15.55
CA LYS A 54 -7.05 -1.53 -17.01
C LYS A 54 -7.52 -2.84 -17.60
N LEU A 55 -7.28 -3.97 -16.92
CA LEU A 55 -7.79 -5.27 -17.37
C LEU A 55 -9.32 -5.29 -17.37
N THR A 56 -9.96 -4.74 -16.34
CA THR A 56 -11.43 -4.67 -16.23
C THR A 56 -12.03 -3.75 -17.31
N GLU A 57 -11.37 -2.64 -17.65
CA GLU A 57 -11.75 -1.76 -18.76
C GLU A 57 -11.73 -2.50 -20.10
N LEU A 58 -10.69 -3.26 -20.39
CA LEU A 58 -10.59 -4.07 -21.61
C LEU A 58 -11.69 -5.14 -21.71
N GLN A 59 -12.26 -5.53 -20.57
CA GLN A 59 -13.40 -6.45 -20.49
C GLN A 59 -14.77 -5.76 -20.58
N GLY A 60 -14.80 -4.44 -20.84
CA GLY A 60 -16.02 -3.67 -21.10
C GLY A 60 -16.67 -3.00 -19.89
N SER A 61 -15.94 -2.86 -18.78
CA SER A 61 -16.41 -2.14 -17.59
C SER A 61 -16.05 -0.64 -17.63
N GLU A 62 -16.82 0.20 -16.92
CA GLU A 62 -16.64 1.66 -16.91
C GLU A 62 -15.34 2.15 -16.25
N ILE A 63 -14.82 3.28 -16.75
CA ILE A 63 -13.46 3.84 -16.51
C ILE A 63 -13.31 4.58 -15.16
N THR A 64 -14.32 4.64 -14.32
CA THR A 64 -14.34 5.45 -13.08
C THR A 64 -13.22 5.11 -12.08
N GLY A 65 -12.74 3.87 -12.08
CA GLY A 65 -11.66 3.43 -11.19
C GLY A 65 -10.33 4.14 -11.43
N ILE A 66 -9.96 4.41 -12.69
CA ILE A 66 -8.74 5.16 -13.04
C ILE A 66 -8.84 6.60 -12.54
N THR A 67 -9.97 7.26 -12.76
CA THR A 67 -10.19 8.63 -12.28
C THR A 67 -10.06 8.70 -10.76
N ASN A 68 -10.61 7.72 -10.02
CA ASN A 68 -10.47 7.66 -8.57
C ASN A 68 -9.01 7.48 -8.13
N LEU A 69 -8.23 6.63 -8.82
CA LEU A 69 -6.81 6.44 -8.54
C LEU A 69 -6.00 7.71 -8.84
N ASP A 70 -6.27 8.38 -9.94
CA ASP A 70 -5.61 9.64 -10.29
C ASP A 70 -5.95 10.76 -9.28
N ASN A 71 -7.19 10.82 -8.80
CA ASN A 71 -7.58 11.74 -7.71
C ASN A 71 -6.86 11.41 -6.40
N LEU A 72 -6.68 10.13 -6.07
CA LEU A 72 -5.92 9.73 -4.90
C LEU A 72 -4.43 10.12 -5.04
N ASN A 73 -3.83 9.99 -6.22
CA ASN A 73 -2.48 10.44 -6.52
C ASN A 73 -2.28 11.96 -6.35
N ASN A 74 -3.36 12.75 -6.48
CA ASN A 74 -3.35 14.18 -6.18
C ASN A 74 -3.58 14.52 -4.70
N THR A 75 -3.96 13.53 -3.90
CA THR A 75 -4.35 13.70 -2.48
C THR A 75 -3.24 13.24 -1.53
N ILE A 76 -2.55 12.14 -1.86
CA ILE A 76 -1.45 11.57 -1.07
C ILE A 76 -0.22 11.38 -1.94
N ASP A 77 0.97 11.31 -1.31
CA ASP A 77 2.21 11.05 -2.04
C ASP A 77 2.37 9.55 -2.36
N PHE A 78 2.76 9.27 -3.60
CA PHE A 78 3.18 7.93 -4.03
C PHE A 78 4.70 7.90 -4.13
N ILE A 79 5.34 7.22 -3.16
CA ILE A 79 6.80 7.10 -3.06
C ILE A 79 7.32 6.31 -4.26
N PRO A 80 8.20 6.88 -5.08
CA PRO A 80 8.79 6.16 -6.20
C PRO A 80 9.61 4.97 -5.74
N VAL A 81 9.50 3.84 -6.43
CA VAL A 81 10.38 2.69 -6.22
C VAL A 81 11.72 2.97 -6.89
N ASP A 82 12.63 3.53 -6.12
CA ASP A 82 13.99 3.84 -6.54
C ASP A 82 14.95 2.65 -6.34
N LEU A 83 16.23 2.87 -6.67
CA LEU A 83 17.26 1.84 -6.56
C LEU A 83 17.51 1.41 -5.11
N GLU A 84 17.37 2.33 -4.13
CA GLU A 84 17.51 2.03 -2.71
C GLU A 84 16.41 1.05 -2.25
N ILE A 85 15.15 1.37 -2.55
CA ILE A 85 13.99 0.52 -2.23
C ILE A 85 14.11 -0.85 -2.92
N THR A 86 14.57 -0.87 -4.18
CA THR A 86 14.76 -2.12 -4.92
C THR A 86 15.82 -3.02 -4.25
N ARG A 87 16.93 -2.44 -3.76
CA ARG A 87 17.98 -3.18 -3.05
C ARG A 87 17.47 -3.71 -1.71
N LEU A 88 16.78 -2.90 -0.91
CA LEU A 88 16.13 -3.33 0.32
C LEU A 88 15.13 -4.49 0.08
N ALA A 89 14.35 -4.42 -0.98
CA ALA A 89 13.42 -5.48 -1.36
C ALA A 89 14.16 -6.80 -1.71
N ALA A 90 15.31 -6.71 -2.38
CA ALA A 90 16.14 -7.87 -2.68
C ALA A 90 16.72 -8.52 -1.41
N ASP A 91 17.16 -7.72 -0.43
CA ASP A 91 17.64 -8.20 0.86
C ASP A 91 16.51 -8.89 1.64
N LEU A 92 15.32 -8.31 1.68
CA LEU A 92 14.14 -8.90 2.31
C LEU A 92 13.75 -10.22 1.65
N TRP A 93 13.82 -10.29 0.32
CA TRP A 93 13.56 -11.53 -0.43
C TRP A 93 14.53 -12.64 -0.04
N ALA A 94 15.84 -12.33 0.01
CA ALA A 94 16.88 -13.28 0.38
C ALA A 94 16.67 -13.80 1.81
N LEU A 95 16.36 -12.90 2.78
CA LEU A 95 16.05 -13.26 4.16
C LEU A 95 14.80 -14.14 4.28
N ALA A 96 13.75 -13.84 3.52
CA ALA A 96 12.52 -14.64 3.50
C ALA A 96 12.80 -16.07 3.02
N ARG A 97 13.58 -16.22 1.94
CA ARG A 97 13.99 -17.52 1.40
C ARG A 97 14.86 -18.31 2.39
N GLN A 98 15.83 -17.66 3.01
CA GLN A 98 16.70 -18.29 4.01
C GLN A 98 15.92 -18.84 5.20
N LYS A 99 14.87 -18.11 5.63
CA LYS A 99 14.00 -18.52 6.76
C LYS A 99 12.93 -19.54 6.38
N GLY A 100 12.90 -20.02 5.12
CA GLY A 100 11.90 -20.97 4.65
C GLY A 100 10.47 -20.44 4.72
N ILE A 101 10.30 -19.11 4.68
CA ILE A 101 8.97 -18.49 4.68
C ILE A 101 8.30 -18.88 3.36
N PRO A 102 7.16 -19.63 3.38
CA PRO A 102 6.46 -20.00 2.17
C PRO A 102 6.04 -18.72 1.47
N THR A 103 6.59 -18.51 0.30
CA THR A 103 6.26 -17.37 -0.53
C THR A 103 5.07 -17.76 -1.39
N ALA A 104 3.95 -17.05 -1.25
CA ALA A 104 2.87 -17.09 -2.24
C ALA A 104 3.44 -16.94 -3.65
N ALA A 105 2.66 -17.28 -4.69
CA ALA A 105 3.09 -17.19 -6.08
C ALA A 105 4.03 -15.98 -6.32
N ASN A 106 5.17 -16.23 -6.95
CA ASN A 106 6.34 -15.34 -7.02
C ASN A 106 6.01 -13.86 -7.34
N GLU A 107 4.95 -13.60 -8.10
CA GLU A 107 4.55 -12.23 -8.51
C GLU A 107 3.99 -11.38 -7.36
N LYS A 108 3.16 -11.97 -6.50
CA LYS A 108 2.58 -11.24 -5.33
C LYS A 108 3.63 -10.98 -4.26
N LEU A 109 4.57 -11.90 -4.07
CA LEU A 109 5.65 -11.71 -3.11
C LEU A 109 6.53 -10.51 -3.45
N ASN A 110 6.83 -10.29 -4.73
CA ASN A 110 7.70 -9.19 -5.13
C ASN A 110 7.07 -7.82 -4.79
N ALA A 111 5.77 -7.65 -5.00
CA ALA A 111 5.07 -6.43 -4.63
C ALA A 111 5.03 -6.22 -3.11
N ASP A 112 4.68 -7.26 -2.34
CA ASP A 112 4.67 -7.21 -0.87
C ASP A 112 6.04 -6.81 -0.30
N LEU A 113 7.14 -7.36 -0.86
CA LEU A 113 8.50 -7.01 -0.40
C LEU A 113 8.91 -5.59 -0.80
N ILE A 114 8.47 -5.09 -1.94
CA ILE A 114 8.69 -3.69 -2.32
C ILE A 114 7.93 -2.75 -1.39
N ILE A 115 6.71 -3.08 -0.99
CA ILE A 115 5.94 -2.32 0.00
C ILE A 115 6.67 -2.32 1.35
N CYS A 116 7.15 -3.48 1.81
CA CYS A 116 7.94 -3.59 3.04
C CYS A 116 9.24 -2.77 2.97
N ALA A 117 9.95 -2.82 1.84
CA ALA A 117 11.15 -2.03 1.61
C ALA A 117 10.86 -0.51 1.60
N THR A 118 9.74 -0.11 1.00
CA THR A 118 9.27 1.29 1.06
C THR A 118 9.02 1.72 2.51
N CYS A 119 8.39 0.86 3.32
CA CYS A 119 8.16 1.11 4.74
C CYS A 119 9.48 1.30 5.49
N GLN A 120 10.45 0.40 5.32
CA GLN A 120 11.78 0.49 5.95
C GLN A 120 12.54 1.75 5.50
N SER A 121 12.49 2.11 4.22
CA SER A 121 13.10 3.35 3.72
C SER A 121 12.46 4.58 4.38
N LEU A 122 11.13 4.59 4.56
CA LEU A 122 10.44 5.67 5.29
C LEU A 122 10.86 5.75 6.76
N GLU A 123 11.03 4.61 7.44
CA GLU A 123 11.54 4.55 8.82
C GLU A 123 12.94 5.14 8.93
N LEU A 124 13.85 4.75 8.03
CA LEU A 124 15.23 5.25 7.98
C LEU A 124 15.30 6.75 7.73
N ARG A 125 14.46 7.27 6.83
CA ARG A 125 14.41 8.70 6.46
C ARG A 125 13.67 9.58 7.48
N ASN A 126 12.90 8.98 8.39
CA ASN A 126 12.07 9.69 9.37
C ASN A 126 12.30 9.16 10.80
N PRO A 127 13.52 9.28 11.36
CA PRO A 127 13.84 8.77 12.69
C PRO A 127 12.92 9.38 13.75
N GLY A 128 12.38 8.53 14.63
CA GLY A 128 11.46 8.94 15.69
C GLY A 128 9.98 9.03 15.27
N ARG A 129 9.65 8.88 13.98
CA ARG A 129 8.26 8.79 13.55
C ARG A 129 7.84 7.33 13.39
N LYS A 130 6.72 6.96 14.00
CA LYS A 130 6.14 5.62 13.78
C LYS A 130 5.68 5.50 12.32
N VAL A 131 6.13 4.46 11.64
CA VAL A 131 5.66 4.07 10.30
C VAL A 131 4.86 2.78 10.42
N ILE A 132 3.72 2.68 9.76
CA ILE A 132 2.87 1.48 9.77
C ILE A 132 2.24 1.28 8.39
N VAL A 133 2.16 0.03 7.95
CA VAL A 133 1.47 -0.32 6.72
C VAL A 133 0.00 -0.62 7.02
N ALA A 134 -0.92 0.13 6.39
CA ALA A 134 -2.33 -0.20 6.37
C ALA A 134 -2.58 -1.21 5.26
N THR A 135 -3.00 -2.42 5.61
CA THR A 135 -3.13 -3.53 4.66
C THR A 135 -4.35 -4.39 4.94
N THR A 136 -4.85 -5.07 3.93
CA THR A 136 -5.81 -6.18 4.06
C THR A 136 -5.12 -7.54 4.28
N ASN A 137 -3.78 -7.59 4.15
CA ASN A 137 -2.95 -8.80 4.22
C ASN A 137 -1.94 -8.74 5.38
N VAL A 138 -2.43 -8.43 6.58
CA VAL A 138 -1.59 -8.24 7.79
C VAL A 138 -0.65 -9.41 8.02
N LYS A 139 -1.14 -10.65 7.88
CA LYS A 139 -0.38 -11.88 8.16
C LYS A 139 0.92 -11.99 7.34
N HIS A 140 0.94 -11.46 6.11
CA HIS A 140 2.11 -11.52 5.24
C HIS A 140 3.09 -10.39 5.55
N LEU A 141 2.61 -9.14 5.62
CA LEU A 141 3.44 -7.96 5.76
C LEU A 141 4.02 -7.80 7.17
N SER A 142 3.28 -8.22 8.23
CA SER A 142 3.73 -8.15 9.62
C SER A 142 4.96 -9.01 9.93
N ARG A 143 5.37 -9.87 9.01
CA ARG A 143 6.63 -10.64 9.11
C ARG A 143 7.87 -9.78 8.88
N PHE A 144 7.72 -8.62 8.26
CA PHE A 144 8.83 -7.77 7.80
C PHE A 144 8.76 -6.35 8.38
N VAL A 145 7.54 -5.81 8.57
CA VAL A 145 7.30 -4.43 9.00
C VAL A 145 6.10 -4.35 9.94
N ALA A 146 5.92 -3.21 10.62
CA ALA A 146 4.69 -2.93 11.34
C ALA A 146 3.51 -2.83 10.35
N ALA A 147 2.52 -3.70 10.50
CA ALA A 147 1.36 -3.75 9.63
C ALA A 147 0.08 -4.03 10.43
N ALA A 148 -1.00 -3.38 10.05
CA ALA A 148 -2.32 -3.56 10.67
C ALA A 148 -3.43 -3.33 9.63
N THR A 149 -4.65 -3.75 9.96
CA THR A 149 -5.81 -3.29 9.20
C THR A 149 -6.03 -1.80 9.45
N TRP A 150 -6.59 -1.10 8.47
CA TRP A 150 -6.83 0.34 8.62
C TRP A 150 -7.74 0.66 9.83
N GLN A 151 -8.67 -0.24 10.21
CA GLN A 151 -9.55 -0.10 11.36
C GLN A 151 -8.80 -0.10 12.70
N GLU A 152 -7.66 -0.78 12.78
CA GLU A 152 -6.82 -0.89 13.97
C GLU A 152 -5.83 0.27 14.11
N ILE A 153 -5.67 1.09 13.07
CA ILE A 153 -4.75 2.24 13.08
C ILE A 153 -5.47 3.47 13.62
N VAL A 154 -5.02 3.89 14.80
CA VAL A 154 -5.50 5.11 15.48
C VAL A 154 -4.37 6.15 15.47
N VAL A 155 -4.69 7.40 15.08
CA VAL A 155 -3.79 8.56 15.02
C VAL A 155 -3.99 9.45 16.23
#